data_7d3f3482923d1468f9dee7540ed2c07a
#
_entry.id   7d3f3482923d1468f9dee7540ed2c07a
#
_cell.length_a   1.000
_cell.length_b   1.000
_cell.length_c   1.000
_cell.angle_alpha   90.00
_cell.angle_beta   90.00
_cell.angle_gamma   90.00
#
_symmetry.space_group_name_H-M   'P 1'
#
loop_
_entity.id
_entity.type
_entity.pdbx_description
1 polymer ?
#
loop_
_entity_poly.entity_id
_entity_poly.type
_entity_poly.pdbx_seq_one_letter_code
_entity_poly.pdbx_strand_id
1 'polypeptide(L)'
;MAKRLVLLDFRLTGMVTDEIGEIIHVGGRTDIQKAFNKVAARARALGGLDDLLICCHGFEMVLEDFDRSLSFVSGGFGLELCNENLTLENVGVMAVLKSNPPLVQAVNRIVVFSCAAAETNRAARAAGSEGRRLMGSIALITGARVVASDATQMYKAIPSLAQSLRSAGGKDDWRIDFGEWEGNVFEFSPDDGVGRKLRPDQHPHFNF
;
A
#
# COMPACT_ATOMS: atom_id res chain seq x y z
N MET A 1 4.67 16.59 15.28
CA MET A 1 5.24 15.56 14.38
C MET A 1 4.07 14.70 13.92
N ALA A 2 3.98 14.37 12.63
CA ALA A 2 2.89 13.53 12.10
C ALA A 2 2.95 12.12 12.71
N LYS A 3 1.81 11.58 13.13
CA LYS A 3 1.68 10.22 13.67
C LYS A 3 1.55 9.24 12.52
N ARG A 4 2.61 8.51 12.23
CA ARG A 4 2.68 7.58 11.10
C ARG A 4 2.95 6.16 11.56
N LEU A 5 2.35 5.21 10.84
CA LEU A 5 2.60 3.79 10.99
C LEU A 5 2.85 3.19 9.62
N VAL A 6 3.86 2.34 9.51
CA VAL A 6 4.19 1.63 8.28
C VAL A 6 3.86 0.16 8.45
N LEU A 7 3.01 -0.38 7.60
CA LEU A 7 2.79 -1.81 7.44
C LEU A 7 3.64 -2.29 6.27
N LEU A 8 4.77 -2.92 6.58
CA LEU A 8 5.77 -3.36 5.60
C LEU A 8 5.72 -4.87 5.43
N ASP A 9 5.41 -5.32 4.22
CA ASP A 9 5.56 -6.73 3.88
C ASP A 9 7.03 -7.01 3.53
N PHE A 10 7.66 -7.91 4.28
CA PHE A 10 9.09 -8.21 4.14
C PHE A 10 9.44 -8.96 2.83
N ARG A 11 8.45 -9.30 1.98
CA ARG A 11 8.70 -9.77 0.61
C ARG A 11 9.28 -8.66 -0.26
N LEU A 12 9.02 -7.38 0.07
CA LEU A 12 9.82 -6.28 -0.44
C LEU A 12 11.24 -6.40 0.11
N THR A 13 12.24 -6.34 -0.79
CA THR A 13 13.64 -6.43 -0.39
C THR A 13 14.12 -5.09 0.16
N GLY A 14 14.47 -5.04 1.44
CA GLY A 14 15.01 -3.86 2.11
C GLY A 14 14.18 -3.41 3.32
N MET A 15 14.57 -2.32 3.93
CA MET A 15 13.96 -1.74 5.12
C MET A 15 13.51 -0.30 4.87
N VAL A 16 12.38 0.06 5.42
CA VAL A 16 11.94 1.46 5.55
C VAL A 16 12.60 2.05 6.80
N THR A 17 13.02 3.31 6.77
CA THR A 17 13.66 3.96 7.93
C THR A 17 12.63 4.32 9.01
N ASP A 18 13.03 4.20 10.28
CA ASP A 18 12.19 4.58 11.43
C ASP A 18 11.82 6.07 11.46
N GLU A 19 12.53 6.91 10.69
CA GLU A 19 12.26 8.34 10.55
C GLU A 19 10.87 8.61 9.92
N ILE A 20 10.34 7.66 9.13
CA ILE A 20 9.03 7.78 8.48
C ILE A 20 7.91 7.53 9.48
N GLY A 21 8.10 6.56 10.37
CA GLY A 21 7.10 6.15 11.36
C GLY A 21 7.45 4.82 12.01
N GLU A 22 6.65 4.39 12.97
CA GLU A 22 6.78 3.06 13.56
C GLU A 22 6.44 1.98 12.53
N ILE A 23 7.23 0.91 12.48
CA ILE A 23 7.10 -0.14 11.46
C ILE A 23 6.48 -1.40 12.07
N ILE A 24 5.45 -1.92 11.42
CA ILE A 24 4.89 -3.26 11.65
C ILE A 24 5.31 -4.15 10.46
N HIS A 25 6.18 -5.11 10.72
CA HIS A 25 6.57 -6.09 9.72
C HIS A 25 5.53 -7.19 9.63
N VAL A 26 5.18 -7.55 8.39
CA VAL A 26 4.29 -8.67 8.04
C VAL A 26 4.88 -9.48 6.90
N GLY A 27 4.25 -10.58 6.52
CA GLY A 27 4.66 -11.39 5.38
C GLY A 27 3.80 -12.63 5.24
N GLY A 28 4.16 -13.54 4.33
CA GLY A 28 3.34 -14.67 3.92
C GLY A 28 2.91 -15.69 4.99
N ARG A 29 3.38 -15.53 6.24
CA ARG A 29 2.91 -16.34 7.40
C ARG A 29 2.11 -15.51 8.40
N THR A 30 1.95 -14.22 8.17
CA THR A 30 1.21 -13.32 9.06
C THR A 30 -0.26 -13.40 8.69
N ASP A 31 -1.13 -13.71 9.66
CA ASP A 31 -2.57 -13.63 9.49
C ASP A 31 -2.99 -12.18 9.24
N ILE A 32 -3.72 -11.96 8.15
CA ILE A 32 -4.09 -10.61 7.70
C ILE A 32 -5.01 -9.89 8.70
N GLN A 33 -5.95 -10.61 9.32
CA GLN A 33 -6.85 -10.03 10.32
C GLN A 33 -6.07 -9.60 11.57
N LYS A 34 -5.10 -10.44 12.01
CA LYS A 34 -4.24 -10.10 13.15
C LYS A 34 -3.34 -8.90 12.84
N ALA A 35 -2.84 -8.78 11.61
CA ALA A 35 -2.06 -7.63 11.18
C ALA A 35 -2.86 -6.33 11.33
N PHE A 36 -4.08 -6.27 10.77
CA PHE A 36 -4.93 -5.08 10.88
C PHE A 36 -5.43 -4.82 12.30
N ASN A 37 -5.68 -5.86 13.10
CA ASN A 37 -5.98 -5.70 14.52
C ASN A 37 -4.81 -5.03 15.28
N LYS A 38 -3.56 -5.40 14.96
CA LYS A 38 -2.35 -4.77 15.53
C LYS A 38 -2.24 -3.30 15.12
N VAL A 39 -2.47 -3.00 13.83
CA VAL A 39 -2.51 -1.61 13.33
C VAL A 39 -3.57 -0.81 14.08
N ALA A 40 -4.79 -1.33 14.19
CA ALA A 40 -5.89 -0.67 14.87
C ALA A 40 -5.61 -0.43 16.38
N ALA A 41 -5.00 -1.41 17.04
CA ALA A 41 -4.60 -1.27 18.45
C ALA A 41 -3.54 -0.17 18.62
N ARG A 42 -2.56 -0.12 17.71
CA ARG A 42 -1.52 0.90 17.75
C ARG A 42 -2.05 2.29 17.42
N ALA A 43 -2.91 2.41 16.40
CA ALA A 43 -3.59 3.66 16.09
C ALA A 43 -4.36 4.22 17.30
N ARG A 44 -5.11 3.37 18.00
CA ARG A 44 -5.81 3.77 19.23
C ARG A 44 -4.85 4.23 20.34
N ALA A 45 -3.76 3.51 20.55
CA ALA A 45 -2.75 3.86 21.57
C ALA A 45 -2.09 5.22 21.29
N LEU A 46 -1.98 5.61 20.03
CA LEU A 46 -1.45 6.91 19.59
C LEU A 46 -2.52 8.02 19.56
N GLY A 47 -3.79 7.69 19.80
CA GLY A 47 -4.90 8.65 19.67
C GLY A 47 -5.18 9.02 18.22
N GLY A 48 -5.05 8.07 17.30
CA GLY A 48 -5.21 8.20 15.85
C GLY A 48 -3.89 8.32 15.10
N LEU A 49 -3.94 8.01 13.80
CA LEU A 49 -2.83 8.16 12.85
C LEU A 49 -3.16 9.23 11.81
N ASP A 50 -2.19 10.05 11.48
CA ASP A 50 -2.28 10.92 10.31
C ASP A 50 -2.15 10.09 9.04
N ASP A 51 -1.17 9.17 9.00
CA ASP A 51 -0.93 8.29 7.86
C ASP A 51 -0.70 6.84 8.31
N LEU A 52 -1.32 5.90 7.58
CA LEU A 52 -0.93 4.50 7.51
C LEU A 52 -0.33 4.23 6.13
N LEU A 53 0.96 3.90 6.08
CA LEU A 53 1.63 3.51 4.85
C LEU A 53 1.57 1.99 4.72
N ILE A 54 1.08 1.48 3.59
CA ILE A 54 1.08 0.06 3.25
C ILE A 54 2.10 -0.14 2.14
N CYS A 55 3.19 -0.83 2.46
CA CYS A 55 4.30 -1.11 1.55
C CYS A 55 4.33 -2.61 1.26
N CYS A 56 3.95 -3.01 0.06
CA CYS A 56 3.87 -4.40 -0.36
C CYS A 56 3.97 -4.54 -1.88
N HIS A 57 4.08 -5.77 -2.39
CA HIS A 57 3.91 -6.01 -3.82
C HIS A 57 2.45 -5.85 -4.24
N GLY A 58 2.24 -5.42 -5.49
CA GLY A 58 0.94 -5.49 -6.15
C GLY A 58 0.72 -6.88 -6.71
N PHE A 59 -0.52 -7.30 -6.75
CA PHE A 59 -0.89 -8.53 -7.44
C PHE A 59 -1.05 -8.22 -8.92
N GLU A 60 -0.05 -8.63 -9.71
CA GLU A 60 0.03 -8.41 -11.16
C GLU A 60 -0.11 -9.73 -11.91
N MET A 61 -0.70 -9.67 -13.08
CA MET A 61 -0.82 -10.82 -13.99
C MET A 61 -0.25 -10.45 -15.35
N VAL A 62 0.47 -11.40 -15.95
CA VAL A 62 0.85 -11.32 -17.36
C VAL A 62 -0.35 -11.80 -18.19
N LEU A 63 -0.91 -10.89 -18.98
CA LEU A 63 -2.02 -11.19 -19.88
C LEU A 63 -1.45 -11.45 -21.27
N GLU A 64 -1.70 -12.65 -21.81
CA GLU A 64 -1.38 -12.98 -23.19
C GLU A 64 -2.52 -12.53 -24.10
N ASP A 65 -2.21 -11.72 -25.10
CA ASP A 65 -3.19 -11.36 -26.11
C ASP A 65 -3.47 -12.56 -27.04
N PHE A 66 -4.69 -12.64 -27.58
CA PHE A 66 -5.13 -13.71 -28.46
C PHE A 66 -4.22 -13.94 -29.67
N ASP A 67 -3.44 -12.92 -30.04
CA ASP A 67 -2.51 -12.95 -31.17
C ASP A 67 -1.08 -13.41 -30.78
N ARG A 68 -0.86 -13.90 -29.57
CA ARG A 68 0.39 -14.46 -29.02
C ARG A 68 1.65 -13.57 -29.19
N SER A 69 1.50 -12.34 -29.63
CA SER A 69 2.61 -11.43 -29.93
C SER A 69 2.86 -10.36 -28.88
N LEU A 70 1.91 -10.11 -27.99
CA LEU A 70 2.01 -9.09 -26.96
C LEU A 70 1.56 -9.66 -25.60
N SER A 71 2.52 -9.83 -24.69
CA SER A 71 2.21 -10.01 -23.28
C SER A 71 2.32 -8.64 -22.57
N PHE A 72 1.32 -8.29 -21.76
CA PHE A 72 1.38 -7.10 -20.92
C PHE A 72 1.10 -7.46 -19.48
N VAL A 73 1.79 -6.76 -18.58
CA VAL A 73 1.56 -6.88 -17.15
C VAL A 73 0.38 -6.01 -16.79
N SER A 74 -0.56 -6.55 -16.03
CA SER A 74 -1.72 -5.82 -15.52
C SER A 74 -1.83 -5.99 -14.02
N GLY A 75 -2.08 -4.88 -13.33
CA GLY A 75 -2.28 -4.83 -11.88
C GLY A 75 -3.74 -4.65 -11.49
N GLY A 76 -3.99 -4.24 -10.25
CA GLY A 76 -5.33 -3.97 -9.74
C GLY A 76 -6.09 -5.20 -9.28
N PHE A 77 -5.45 -6.37 -9.19
CA PHE A 77 -6.06 -7.60 -8.68
C PHE A 77 -6.06 -7.66 -7.15
N GLY A 78 -5.18 -6.90 -6.50
CA GLY A 78 -5.05 -6.85 -5.06
C GLY A 78 -3.67 -6.42 -4.59
N LEU A 79 -3.46 -6.48 -3.28
CA LEU A 79 -2.20 -6.22 -2.61
C LEU A 79 -1.66 -7.55 -2.09
N GLU A 80 -0.42 -7.88 -2.43
CA GLU A 80 0.26 -9.06 -1.91
C GLU A 80 0.71 -8.80 -0.46
N LEU A 81 -0.20 -9.03 0.48
CA LEU A 81 -0.05 -8.66 1.87
C LEU A 81 -0.39 -9.82 2.80
N CYS A 82 0.51 -10.11 3.75
CA CYS A 82 0.31 -11.18 4.73
C CYS A 82 0.18 -12.59 4.10
N ASN A 83 -0.54 -13.50 4.78
CA ASN A 83 -0.78 -14.86 4.29
C ASN A 83 -1.83 -14.96 3.18
N GLU A 84 -2.61 -13.90 3.00
CA GLU A 84 -3.62 -13.78 1.97
C GLU A 84 -3.43 -12.46 1.24
N ASN A 85 -3.70 -12.43 -0.06
CA ASN A 85 -3.72 -11.17 -0.79
C ASN A 85 -4.94 -10.35 -0.35
N LEU A 86 -4.76 -9.05 -0.14
CA LEU A 86 -5.89 -8.16 0.13
C LEU A 86 -6.61 -7.87 -1.20
N THR A 87 -7.81 -8.37 -1.33
CA THR A 87 -8.64 -8.27 -2.52
C THR A 87 -10.02 -7.73 -2.18
N LEU A 88 -10.89 -7.55 -3.18
CA LEU A 88 -12.29 -7.19 -2.94
C LEU A 88 -13.05 -8.21 -2.10
N GLU A 89 -12.65 -9.49 -2.12
CA GLU A 89 -13.33 -10.57 -1.40
C GLU A 89 -13.11 -10.48 0.11
N ASN A 90 -11.91 -10.07 0.54
CA ASN A 90 -11.55 -10.03 1.95
C ASN A 90 -11.26 -8.63 2.50
N VAL A 91 -11.51 -7.57 1.72
CA VAL A 91 -11.25 -6.16 2.13
C VAL A 91 -11.94 -5.78 3.44
N GLY A 92 -13.01 -6.49 3.81
CA GLY A 92 -13.74 -6.34 5.07
C GLY A 92 -12.86 -6.49 6.32
N VAL A 93 -11.71 -7.16 6.26
CA VAL A 93 -10.75 -7.28 7.38
C VAL A 93 -10.23 -5.91 7.84
N MET A 94 -10.25 -4.90 6.97
CA MET A 94 -9.83 -3.54 7.29
C MET A 94 -10.88 -2.73 8.07
N ALA A 95 -12.10 -3.24 8.25
CA ALA A 95 -13.16 -2.56 9.01
C ALA A 95 -12.75 -2.25 10.46
N VAL A 96 -11.80 -2.99 11.02
CA VAL A 96 -11.25 -2.75 12.37
C VAL A 96 -10.53 -1.39 12.50
N LEU A 97 -10.17 -0.76 11.36
CA LEU A 97 -9.58 0.57 11.29
C LEU A 97 -10.64 1.68 11.34
N LYS A 98 -11.90 1.35 11.16
CA LYS A 98 -12.99 2.32 11.27
C LYS A 98 -13.17 2.73 12.72
N SER A 99 -13.24 4.02 12.96
CA SER A 99 -13.57 4.55 14.29
C SER A 99 -15.03 4.35 14.61
N ASN A 100 -15.32 3.94 15.87
CA ASN A 100 -16.65 4.07 16.40
C ASN A 100 -16.80 5.46 17.05
N PRO A 101 -17.84 6.25 16.69
CA PRO A 101 -18.12 7.52 17.38
C PRO A 101 -18.27 7.30 18.90
N PRO A 102 -17.80 8.22 19.77
CA PRO A 102 -17.30 9.57 19.49
C PRO A 102 -15.77 9.68 19.39
N LEU A 103 -15.04 8.57 19.26
CA LEU A 103 -13.59 8.58 19.27
C LEU A 103 -13.01 9.18 17.97
N VAL A 104 -11.81 9.72 18.10
CA VAL A 104 -11.00 10.22 16.97
C VAL A 104 -10.88 9.13 15.90
N GLN A 105 -10.97 9.51 14.64
CA GLN A 105 -10.76 8.60 13.50
C GLN A 105 -9.43 7.84 13.68
N ALA A 106 -9.45 6.51 13.59
CA ALA A 106 -8.27 5.71 13.87
C ALA A 106 -7.14 5.99 12.87
N VAL A 107 -7.50 6.23 11.59
CA VAL A 107 -6.55 6.52 10.51
C VAL A 107 -7.15 7.61 9.62
N ASN A 108 -6.46 8.73 9.43
CA ASN A 108 -6.93 9.81 8.57
C ASN A 108 -6.70 9.52 7.08
N ARG A 109 -5.52 8.94 6.77
CA ARG A 109 -5.14 8.63 5.40
C ARG A 109 -4.37 7.30 5.33
N ILE A 110 -4.69 6.49 4.33
CA ILE A 110 -3.97 5.27 3.97
C ILE A 110 -3.24 5.54 2.66
N VAL A 111 -1.93 5.32 2.63
CA VAL A 111 -1.11 5.49 1.43
C VAL A 111 -0.56 4.13 1.02
N VAL A 112 -0.89 3.70 -0.20
CA VAL A 112 -0.56 2.37 -0.69
C VAL A 112 0.60 2.46 -1.67
N PHE A 113 1.77 2.04 -1.23
CA PHE A 113 2.96 1.83 -2.06
C PHE A 113 2.98 0.39 -2.54
N SER A 114 2.34 0.16 -3.67
CA SER A 114 2.22 -1.15 -4.30
C SER A 114 2.04 -0.99 -5.81
N CYS A 115 2.54 -1.95 -6.56
CA CYS A 115 2.45 -1.90 -8.01
C CYS A 115 1.00 -1.86 -8.49
N ALA A 116 0.67 -0.87 -9.31
CA ALA A 116 -0.59 -0.73 -10.03
C ALA A 116 -1.86 -0.98 -9.18
N ALA A 117 -1.83 -0.55 -7.89
CA ALA A 117 -2.91 -0.83 -6.94
C ALA A 117 -4.26 -0.25 -7.39
N ALA A 118 -4.25 0.89 -8.12
CA ALA A 118 -5.45 1.54 -8.65
C ALA A 118 -5.67 1.28 -10.16
N GLU A 119 -5.02 0.27 -10.76
CA GLU A 119 -5.16 -0.06 -12.18
C GLU A 119 -6.56 -0.59 -12.52
N THR A 120 -7.12 -0.15 -13.63
CA THR A 120 -8.42 -0.60 -14.15
C THR A 120 -8.52 -0.48 -15.67
N ASN A 121 -7.46 -0.76 -16.40
CA ASN A 121 -7.53 -0.75 -17.85
C ASN A 121 -8.55 -1.79 -18.37
N ARG A 122 -8.94 -1.70 -19.66
CA ARG A 122 -9.99 -2.55 -20.23
C ARG A 122 -9.61 -4.04 -20.20
N ALA A 123 -8.37 -4.36 -20.50
CA ALA A 123 -7.89 -5.75 -20.48
C ALA A 123 -7.85 -6.30 -19.04
N ALA A 124 -7.38 -5.49 -18.09
CA ALA A 124 -7.37 -5.83 -16.69
C ALA A 124 -8.79 -6.11 -16.15
N ARG A 125 -9.79 -5.29 -16.52
CA ARG A 125 -11.19 -5.52 -16.14
C ARG A 125 -11.72 -6.86 -16.67
N ALA A 126 -11.43 -7.20 -17.92
CA ALA A 126 -11.84 -8.47 -18.51
C ALA A 126 -11.25 -9.67 -17.76
N ALA A 127 -10.07 -9.50 -17.15
CA ALA A 127 -9.39 -10.49 -16.33
C ALA A 127 -9.72 -10.38 -14.82
N GLY A 128 -10.67 -9.51 -14.42
CA GLY A 128 -11.10 -9.35 -13.03
C GLY A 128 -10.33 -8.28 -12.22
N SER A 129 -9.47 -7.49 -12.86
CA SER A 129 -8.82 -6.37 -12.19
C SER A 129 -9.78 -5.20 -11.95
N GLU A 130 -9.91 -4.79 -10.70
CA GLU A 130 -10.77 -3.68 -10.28
C GLU A 130 -10.06 -2.81 -9.22
N GLY A 131 -8.81 -2.43 -9.48
CA GLY A 131 -7.96 -1.73 -8.51
C GLY A 131 -8.60 -0.47 -7.92
N ARG A 132 -9.23 0.37 -8.75
CA ARG A 132 -9.95 1.55 -8.23
C ARG A 132 -11.11 1.18 -7.32
N ARG A 133 -11.84 0.11 -7.64
CA ARG A 133 -12.93 -0.37 -6.79
C ARG A 133 -12.40 -0.90 -5.46
N LEU A 134 -11.28 -1.62 -5.48
CA LEU A 134 -10.61 -2.06 -4.25
C LEU A 134 -10.19 -0.88 -3.38
N MET A 135 -9.50 0.11 -3.95
CA MET A 135 -9.07 1.30 -3.22
C MET A 135 -10.25 2.11 -2.67
N GLY A 136 -11.31 2.27 -3.47
CA GLY A 136 -12.56 2.90 -3.03
C GLY A 136 -13.25 2.12 -1.91
N SER A 137 -13.28 0.78 -1.97
CA SER A 137 -13.83 -0.07 -0.92
C SER A 137 -13.04 0.06 0.39
N ILE A 138 -11.70 0.14 0.30
CA ILE A 138 -10.86 0.40 1.48
C ILE A 138 -11.25 1.75 2.11
N ALA A 139 -11.41 2.80 1.30
CA ALA A 139 -11.79 4.13 1.80
C ALA A 139 -13.15 4.09 2.53
N LEU A 140 -14.18 3.51 1.92
CA LEU A 140 -15.53 3.37 2.51
C LEU A 140 -15.54 2.56 3.81
N ILE A 141 -14.83 1.43 3.82
CA ILE A 141 -14.81 0.51 4.96
C ILE A 141 -14.05 1.09 6.14
N THR A 142 -12.92 1.76 5.88
CA THR A 142 -12.08 2.31 6.95
C THR A 142 -12.50 3.71 7.39
N GLY A 143 -13.20 4.44 6.54
CA GLY A 143 -13.48 5.86 6.74
C GLY A 143 -12.26 6.77 6.55
N ALA A 144 -11.16 6.24 6.02
CA ALA A 144 -9.93 6.97 5.73
C ALA A 144 -9.85 7.34 4.24
N ARG A 145 -9.18 8.45 3.92
CA ARG A 145 -8.79 8.73 2.53
C ARG A 145 -7.74 7.70 2.10
N VAL A 146 -7.83 7.19 0.87
CA VAL A 146 -6.85 6.23 0.35
C VAL A 146 -6.13 6.84 -0.84
N VAL A 147 -4.80 6.78 -0.85
CA VAL A 147 -3.97 7.24 -1.97
C VAL A 147 -3.24 6.07 -2.59
N ALA A 148 -3.36 5.91 -3.90
CA ALA A 148 -2.72 4.84 -4.66
C ALA A 148 -2.46 5.25 -6.12
N SER A 149 -1.52 4.59 -6.78
CA SER A 149 -1.21 4.79 -8.20
C SER A 149 -1.78 3.68 -9.08
N ASP A 150 -2.03 4.03 -10.36
CA ASP A 150 -2.43 3.08 -11.40
C ASP A 150 -1.24 2.49 -12.18
N ALA A 151 -0.01 2.79 -11.80
CA ALA A 151 1.20 2.27 -12.43
C ALA A 151 2.04 1.45 -11.44
N THR A 152 2.91 0.63 -12.01
CA THR A 152 3.92 -0.10 -11.24
C THR A 152 4.81 0.89 -10.50
N GLN A 153 4.86 0.78 -9.17
CA GLN A 153 5.72 1.60 -8.34
C GLN A 153 7.09 0.95 -8.22
N MET A 154 8.08 1.56 -8.86
CA MET A 154 9.47 1.13 -8.72
C MET A 154 10.01 1.62 -7.39
N TYR A 155 10.79 0.81 -6.72
CA TYR A 155 11.56 1.24 -5.56
C TYR A 155 13.03 0.92 -5.75
N LYS A 156 13.89 1.72 -5.15
CA LYS A 156 15.33 1.47 -5.12
C LYS A 156 15.70 0.92 -3.76
N ALA A 157 16.46 -0.16 -3.74
CA ALA A 157 17.11 -0.62 -2.53
C ALA A 157 18.49 0.04 -2.47
N ILE A 158 18.66 0.98 -1.55
CA ILE A 158 19.91 1.76 -1.40
C ILE A 158 20.68 1.18 -0.23
N PRO A 159 21.96 0.77 -0.39
CA PRO A 159 22.78 0.31 0.72
C PRO A 159 22.86 1.39 1.81
N SER A 160 22.65 1.02 3.07
CA SER A 160 22.89 1.96 4.17
C SER A 160 24.35 2.38 4.22
N LEU A 161 24.63 3.58 4.77
CA LEU A 161 26.01 4.08 4.90
C LEU A 161 26.89 3.10 5.72
N ALA A 162 26.30 2.43 6.71
CA ALA A 162 26.97 1.42 7.51
C ALA A 162 27.37 0.18 6.68
N GLN A 163 26.61 -0.13 5.64
CA GLN A 163 26.86 -1.25 4.75
C GLN A 163 27.88 -0.94 3.65
N SER A 164 27.91 0.32 3.16
CA SER A 164 28.96 0.77 2.26
C SER A 164 30.35 0.67 2.89
N LEU A 165 30.42 0.61 4.22
CA LEU A 165 31.63 0.45 5.00
C LEU A 165 31.92 -1.01 5.42
N ARG A 166 30.96 -1.93 5.23
CA ARG A 166 31.07 -3.35 5.57
C ARG A 166 30.92 -4.20 4.31
N SER A 167 32.01 -4.72 3.78
CA SER A 167 32.06 -5.52 2.54
C SER A 167 31.29 -6.86 2.58
N ALA A 168 30.47 -7.14 3.58
CA ALA A 168 29.83 -8.44 3.83
C ALA A 168 28.45 -8.37 4.51
N GLY A 169 27.59 -7.41 4.19
CA GLY A 169 26.23 -7.35 4.74
C GLY A 169 25.20 -7.95 3.77
N GLY A 170 24.19 -8.65 4.28
CA GLY A 170 23.06 -9.14 3.49
C GLY A 170 22.19 -7.98 2.95
N LYS A 171 21.29 -8.28 2.01
CA LYS A 171 20.36 -7.29 1.42
C LYS A 171 19.34 -6.74 2.43
N ASP A 172 19.25 -7.34 3.61
CA ASP A 172 18.27 -6.99 4.64
C ASP A 172 18.51 -5.61 5.28
N ASP A 173 19.73 -5.06 5.11
CA ASP A 173 20.07 -3.71 5.61
C ASP A 173 19.88 -2.59 4.56
N TRP A 174 19.32 -2.91 3.39
CA TRP A 174 19.15 -1.93 2.33
C TRP A 174 17.91 -1.08 2.63
N ARG A 175 18.06 0.24 2.50
CA ARG A 175 16.96 1.18 2.62
C ARG A 175 16.08 1.12 1.38
N ILE A 176 14.78 1.00 1.57
CA ILE A 176 13.79 1.14 0.50
C ILE A 176 13.53 2.64 0.27
N ASP A 177 13.68 3.07 -0.97
CA ASP A 177 13.28 4.39 -1.42
C ASP A 177 12.28 4.21 -2.57
N PHE A 178 11.03 4.61 -2.36
CA PHE A 178 10.00 4.58 -3.39
C PHE A 178 10.10 5.75 -4.36
N GLY A 179 10.98 6.74 -4.10
CA GLY A 179 11.18 7.86 -5.00
C GLY A 179 9.92 8.69 -5.22
N GLU A 180 9.77 9.13 -6.48
CA GLU A 180 8.56 9.84 -6.93
C GLU A 180 7.48 8.83 -7.37
N TRP A 181 6.23 9.26 -7.28
CA TRP A 181 5.10 8.47 -7.78
C TRP A 181 5.16 8.27 -9.28
N GLU A 182 4.95 7.04 -9.70
CA GLU A 182 4.83 6.68 -11.11
C GLU A 182 3.35 6.58 -11.51
N GLY A 183 3.06 6.96 -12.76
CA GLY A 183 1.71 6.95 -13.32
C GLY A 183 0.79 8.02 -12.76
N ASN A 184 -0.50 7.72 -12.76
CA ASN A 184 -1.51 8.61 -12.20
C ASN A 184 -1.79 8.23 -10.75
N VAL A 185 -1.72 9.21 -9.86
CA VAL A 185 -2.04 9.05 -8.44
C VAL A 185 -3.47 9.49 -8.20
N PHE A 186 -4.21 8.70 -7.44
CA PHE A 186 -5.61 8.96 -7.09
C PHE A 186 -5.78 9.01 -5.58
N GLU A 187 -6.63 9.92 -5.11
CA GLU A 187 -7.17 9.92 -3.76
C GLU A 187 -8.62 9.47 -3.81
N PHE A 188 -8.96 8.45 -3.02
CA PHE A 188 -10.30 7.88 -2.88
C PHE A 188 -10.93 8.42 -1.61
N SER A 189 -12.15 8.95 -1.77
CA SER A 189 -12.92 9.56 -0.69
C SER A 189 -13.57 8.49 0.21
N PRO A 190 -13.55 8.66 1.54
CA PRO A 190 -14.30 7.80 2.45
C PRO A 190 -15.82 7.96 2.36
N ASP A 191 -16.32 9.02 1.71
CA ASP A 191 -17.75 9.31 1.63
C ASP A 191 -18.43 8.54 0.50
N ASP A 192 -17.75 8.39 -0.64
CA ASP A 192 -18.33 7.79 -1.86
C ASP A 192 -17.45 6.71 -2.50
N GLY A 193 -16.23 6.52 -2.02
CA GLY A 193 -15.25 5.59 -2.60
C GLY A 193 -14.71 6.01 -3.98
N VAL A 194 -15.03 7.23 -4.42
CA VAL A 194 -14.64 7.70 -5.76
C VAL A 194 -13.21 8.22 -5.75
N GLY A 195 -12.40 7.69 -6.67
CA GLY A 195 -11.03 8.14 -6.88
C GLY A 195 -10.96 9.41 -7.72
N ARG A 196 -10.30 10.43 -7.19
CA ARG A 196 -9.98 11.68 -7.89
C ARG A 196 -8.49 11.73 -8.18
N LYS A 197 -8.13 12.01 -9.43
CA LYS A 197 -6.72 12.14 -9.81
C LYS A 197 -6.11 13.36 -9.11
N LEU A 198 -4.97 13.13 -8.45
CA LEU A 198 -4.17 14.19 -7.83
C LEU A 198 -3.24 14.84 -8.87
N ARG A 199 -2.96 16.12 -8.69
CA ARG A 199 -1.86 16.79 -9.39
C ARG A 199 -0.53 16.45 -8.73
N PRO A 200 0.61 16.53 -9.43
CA PRO A 200 1.91 16.22 -8.87
C PRO A 200 2.25 16.97 -7.57
N ASP A 201 1.81 18.23 -7.45
CA ASP A 201 1.99 19.05 -6.25
C ASP A 201 1.15 18.61 -5.04
N GLN A 202 0.21 17.70 -5.24
CA GLN A 202 -0.68 17.13 -4.22
C GLN A 202 -0.28 15.70 -3.81
N HIS A 203 0.70 15.10 -4.49
CA HIS A 203 1.15 13.76 -4.15
C HIS A 203 1.74 13.74 -2.74
N PRO A 204 1.41 12.73 -1.90
CA PRO A 204 2.07 12.60 -0.62
C PRO A 204 3.55 12.27 -0.84
N HIS A 205 4.42 13.04 -0.19
CA HIS A 205 5.86 12.82 -0.21
C HIS A 205 6.33 12.31 1.14
N PHE A 206 7.16 11.30 1.11
CA PHE A 206 7.79 10.73 2.29
C PHE A 206 9.29 10.59 2.00
N ASN A 207 10.11 11.00 2.96
CA ASN A 207 11.55 10.79 2.88
C ASN A 207 11.85 9.38 3.40
N PHE A 208 11.84 8.44 2.49
CA PHE A 208 12.15 7.04 2.79
C PHE A 208 13.64 6.82 3.07
#